data_0761cae84bec449bc1f4a5bf5ca5fa9f
#
_entry.id   0761cae84bec449bc1f4a5bf5ca5fa9f
#
_cell.length_a   1.000
_cell.length_b   1.000
_cell.length_c   1.000
_cell.angle_alpha   90.00
_cell.angle_beta   90.00
_cell.angle_gamma   90.00
#
_symmetry.space_group_name_H-M   'P 1'
#
loop_
_entity.id
_entity.type
_entity.pdbx_description
1 polymer ?
#
loop_
_entity_poly.entity_id
_entity_poly.type
_entity_poly.pdbx_seq_one_letter_code
_entity_poly.pdbx_strand_id
1 'polypeptide(L)'
;MSAALALPWPAATQQQAPPTPPAQEPAGNLKITVIEGENAVNNIKSKTATQPVVEVRDEGGKPVFGADVVFRLPSSGPGGVFTGWLTYQVMKTDADGRAAATGMTPNDQPGRFNIKVTATLGKQTGTAIIAQNNSAANPAGASKSHTKLYIVLGAIGVAALAGGLAAHSAGGSSTPPATTPVSISAGAITVGGPH
;
A
#
# COMPACT_ATOMS: atom_id res chain seq x y z
N MET A 1 -41.25 -78.73 -21.38
CA MET A 1 -40.30 -77.89 -22.09
C MET A 1 -40.60 -76.38 -21.72
N SER A 2 -39.90 -75.88 -20.69
CA SER A 2 -40.09 -74.43 -20.26
C SER A 2 -38.88 -73.62 -20.74
N ALA A 3 -39.13 -72.72 -21.65
CA ALA A 3 -38.13 -71.77 -22.15
C ALA A 3 -38.05 -70.59 -21.20
N ALA A 4 -36.93 -70.42 -20.52
CA ALA A 4 -36.62 -69.26 -19.70
C ALA A 4 -36.13 -68.08 -20.63
N LEU A 5 -36.89 -67.03 -20.73
CA LEU A 5 -36.48 -65.79 -21.37
C LEU A 5 -35.55 -65.05 -20.43
N ALA A 6 -34.26 -64.93 -20.76
CA ALA A 6 -33.31 -64.06 -20.09
C ALA A 6 -33.43 -62.66 -20.67
N LEU A 7 -33.85 -61.71 -19.85
CA LEU A 7 -33.87 -60.26 -20.17
C LEU A 7 -32.45 -59.69 -20.03
N PRO A 8 -31.92 -58.95 -20.99
CA PRO A 8 -30.62 -58.31 -20.85
C PRO A 8 -30.70 -57.16 -19.86
N TRP A 9 -29.83 -57.16 -18.85
CA TRP A 9 -29.65 -56.10 -17.87
C TRP A 9 -29.01 -54.90 -18.56
N PRO A 10 -29.53 -53.65 -18.40
CA PRO A 10 -28.90 -52.49 -18.99
C PRO A 10 -27.54 -52.26 -18.33
N ALA A 11 -26.49 -52.15 -19.13
CA ALA A 11 -25.14 -51.76 -18.69
C ALA A 11 -25.18 -50.37 -18.07
N ALA A 12 -24.83 -50.28 -16.80
CA ALA A 12 -24.67 -48.99 -16.12
C ALA A 12 -23.55 -48.20 -16.81
N THR A 13 -23.91 -47.13 -17.47
CA THR A 13 -22.96 -46.15 -18.00
C THR A 13 -22.18 -45.55 -16.81
N GLN A 14 -20.92 -45.88 -16.65
CA GLN A 14 -20.06 -45.25 -15.68
C GLN A 14 -19.89 -43.78 -16.09
N GLN A 15 -20.55 -42.88 -15.37
CA GLN A 15 -20.40 -41.45 -15.51
C GLN A 15 -18.99 -41.06 -15.02
N GLN A 16 -18.11 -40.85 -15.96
CA GLN A 16 -16.73 -40.43 -15.68
C GLN A 16 -16.77 -39.10 -14.95
N ALA A 17 -16.27 -39.08 -13.72
CA ALA A 17 -16.15 -37.84 -12.93
C ALA A 17 -15.38 -36.78 -13.72
N PRO A 18 -15.78 -35.51 -13.64
CA PRO A 18 -15.04 -34.42 -14.31
C PRO A 18 -13.57 -34.47 -13.88
N PRO A 19 -12.61 -34.20 -14.79
CA PRO A 19 -11.21 -34.19 -14.43
C PRO A 19 -11.00 -33.16 -13.31
N THR A 20 -10.43 -33.61 -12.19
CA THR A 20 -10.01 -32.73 -11.10
C THR A 20 -9.04 -31.69 -11.68
N PRO A 21 -9.28 -30.37 -11.48
CA PRO A 21 -8.34 -29.37 -11.92
C PRO A 21 -6.95 -29.69 -11.35
N PRO A 22 -5.86 -29.53 -12.13
CA PRO A 22 -4.53 -29.78 -11.61
C PRO A 22 -4.32 -28.95 -10.35
N ALA A 23 -3.91 -29.62 -9.26
CA ALA A 23 -3.51 -28.94 -8.03
C ALA A 23 -2.47 -27.88 -8.43
N GLN A 24 -2.79 -26.62 -8.22
CA GLN A 24 -1.84 -25.53 -8.46
C GLN A 24 -0.70 -25.74 -7.47
N GLU A 25 0.47 -26.10 -7.99
CA GLU A 25 1.71 -26.06 -7.21
C GLU A 25 1.81 -24.68 -6.54
N PRO A 26 2.22 -24.61 -5.25
CA PRO A 26 2.34 -23.35 -4.57
C PRO A 26 3.27 -22.45 -5.39
N ALA A 27 2.69 -21.43 -6.01
CA ALA A 27 3.45 -20.40 -6.69
C ALA A 27 4.26 -19.69 -5.60
N GLY A 28 5.56 -19.51 -5.81
CA GLY A 28 6.39 -18.72 -4.90
C GLY A 28 5.74 -17.36 -4.65
N ASN A 29 5.90 -16.82 -3.45
CA ASN A 29 5.27 -15.58 -3.07
C ASN A 29 6.13 -14.38 -3.46
N LEU A 30 5.52 -13.40 -4.15
CA LEU A 30 6.10 -12.08 -4.31
C LEU A 30 5.73 -11.20 -3.11
N LYS A 31 6.70 -10.49 -2.56
CA LYS A 31 6.47 -9.50 -1.51
C LYS A 31 6.33 -8.12 -2.13
N ILE A 32 5.22 -7.45 -1.84
CA ILE A 32 4.97 -6.08 -2.29
C ILE A 32 5.12 -5.13 -1.11
N THR A 33 5.96 -4.12 -1.27
CA THR A 33 6.14 -3.02 -0.30
C THR A 33 5.63 -1.74 -0.94
N VAL A 34 4.78 -1.00 -0.23
CA VAL A 34 4.28 0.30 -0.69
C VAL A 34 5.35 1.35 -0.42
N ILE A 35 5.78 2.06 -1.46
CA ILE A 35 6.79 3.12 -1.39
C ILE A 35 6.13 4.49 -1.28
N GLU A 36 5.07 4.71 -2.08
CA GLU A 36 4.30 5.97 -2.06
C GLU A 36 2.81 5.70 -2.17
N GLY A 37 2.02 6.65 -1.69
CA GLY A 37 0.56 6.63 -1.81
C GLY A 37 -0.18 6.06 -0.60
N GLU A 38 0.50 5.44 0.37
CA GLU A 38 -0.16 4.97 1.59
C GLU A 38 -0.63 6.16 2.43
N ASN A 39 -1.91 6.12 2.85
CA ASN A 39 -2.59 7.18 3.59
C ASN A 39 -2.59 8.56 2.90
N ALA A 40 -2.35 8.61 1.60
CA ALA A 40 -2.37 9.86 0.84
C ALA A 40 -3.77 10.47 0.80
N VAL A 41 -3.81 11.80 0.79
CA VAL A 41 -5.06 12.58 0.67
C VAL A 41 -5.12 13.17 -0.73
N ASN A 42 -6.13 12.77 -1.48
CA ASN A 42 -6.41 13.26 -2.82
C ASN A 42 -7.42 14.41 -2.76
N ASN A 43 -7.25 15.41 -3.63
CA ASN A 43 -8.16 16.54 -3.70
C ASN A 43 -9.17 16.35 -4.83
N ILE A 44 -10.45 16.16 -4.46
CA ILE A 44 -11.52 15.93 -5.45
C ILE A 44 -11.90 17.19 -6.23
N LYS A 45 -11.68 18.40 -5.67
CA LYS A 45 -11.99 19.68 -6.36
C LYS A 45 -10.96 20.00 -7.45
N SER A 46 -9.68 19.84 -7.15
CA SER A 46 -8.60 20.04 -8.12
C SER A 46 -8.29 18.81 -8.96
N LYS A 47 -9.00 17.68 -8.73
CA LYS A 47 -8.77 16.40 -9.42
C LYS A 47 -7.32 15.90 -9.32
N THR A 48 -6.67 16.20 -8.17
CA THR A 48 -5.28 15.83 -7.92
C THR A 48 -5.20 14.63 -6.99
N ALA A 49 -4.45 13.62 -7.39
CA ALA A 49 -4.21 12.42 -6.60
C ALA A 49 -2.71 12.11 -6.47
N THR A 50 -2.34 11.50 -5.35
CA THR A 50 -1.01 10.92 -5.18
C THR A 50 -0.96 9.60 -5.92
N GLN A 51 0.03 9.47 -6.82
CA GLN A 51 0.25 8.25 -7.59
C GLN A 51 0.83 7.17 -6.68
N PRO A 52 0.23 5.96 -6.62
CA PRO A 52 0.80 4.89 -5.83
C PRO A 52 2.04 4.29 -6.49
N VAL A 53 3.08 4.05 -5.68
CA VAL A 53 4.32 3.39 -6.09
C VAL A 53 4.55 2.20 -5.18
N VAL A 54 4.87 1.06 -5.77
CA VAL A 54 5.19 -0.17 -5.04
C VAL A 54 6.54 -0.73 -5.49
N GLU A 55 7.16 -1.48 -4.62
CA GLU A 55 8.34 -2.29 -4.89
C GLU A 55 8.01 -3.76 -4.71
N VAL A 56 8.38 -4.58 -5.70
CA VAL A 56 8.16 -6.03 -5.71
C VAL A 56 9.49 -6.74 -5.50
N ARG A 57 9.53 -7.62 -4.51
CA ARG A 57 10.69 -8.45 -4.18
C ARG A 57 10.31 -9.92 -4.18
N ASP A 58 11.26 -10.79 -4.45
CA ASP A 58 11.12 -12.23 -4.28
C ASP A 58 11.22 -12.64 -2.80
N GLU A 59 11.08 -13.93 -2.51
CA GLU A 59 11.24 -14.48 -1.17
C GLU A 59 12.65 -14.27 -0.59
N GLY A 60 13.66 -14.17 -1.45
CA GLY A 60 15.04 -13.85 -1.08
C GLY A 60 15.31 -12.38 -0.84
N GLY A 61 14.29 -11.51 -1.00
CA GLY A 61 14.39 -10.07 -0.84
C GLY A 61 15.05 -9.34 -2.01
N LYS A 62 15.25 -9.99 -3.15
CA LYS A 62 15.80 -9.35 -4.35
C LYS A 62 14.70 -8.63 -5.12
N PRO A 63 14.98 -7.44 -5.71
CA PRO A 63 14.06 -6.77 -6.59
C PRO A 63 13.68 -7.65 -7.79
N VAL A 64 12.41 -7.65 -8.15
CA VAL A 64 11.87 -8.44 -9.25
C VAL A 64 11.63 -7.54 -10.45
N PHE A 65 12.42 -7.73 -11.52
CA PHE A 65 12.29 -7.01 -12.77
C PHE A 65 11.22 -7.66 -13.67
N GLY A 66 10.42 -6.83 -14.36
CA GLY A 66 9.50 -7.27 -15.40
C GLY A 66 8.23 -7.95 -14.90
N ALA A 67 7.94 -7.93 -13.59
CA ALA A 67 6.68 -8.42 -13.04
C ALA A 67 5.52 -7.52 -13.49
N ASP A 68 4.38 -8.13 -13.83
CA ASP A 68 3.15 -7.41 -14.11
C ASP A 68 2.46 -7.03 -12.80
N VAL A 69 2.32 -5.72 -12.58
CA VAL A 69 1.67 -5.16 -11.38
C VAL A 69 0.35 -4.53 -11.79
N VAL A 70 -0.74 -5.06 -11.27
CA VAL A 70 -2.10 -4.57 -11.50
C VAL A 70 -2.53 -3.73 -10.32
N PHE A 71 -2.78 -2.45 -10.57
CA PHE A 71 -3.42 -1.53 -9.63
C PHE A 71 -4.92 -1.50 -9.92
N ARG A 72 -5.76 -1.82 -8.95
CA ARG A 72 -7.21 -1.84 -9.10
C ARG A 72 -7.87 -0.93 -8.08
N LEU A 73 -8.62 0.04 -8.59
CA LEU A 73 -9.47 0.94 -7.82
C LEU A 73 -10.83 0.29 -7.52
N PRO A 74 -11.55 0.72 -6.46
CA PRO A 74 -12.91 0.26 -6.20
C PRO A 74 -13.84 0.67 -7.34
N SER A 75 -14.83 -0.18 -7.64
CA SER A 75 -15.84 0.07 -8.67
C SER A 75 -16.98 0.97 -8.20
N SER A 76 -17.10 1.20 -6.90
CA SER A 76 -18.16 2.03 -6.29
C SER A 76 -17.63 2.72 -5.03
N GLY A 77 -18.28 3.80 -4.62
CA GLY A 77 -17.87 4.59 -3.47
C GLY A 77 -16.70 5.54 -3.78
N PRO A 78 -16.01 6.02 -2.73
CA PRO A 78 -14.79 6.81 -2.89
C PRO A 78 -13.74 6.03 -3.68
N GLY A 79 -13.01 6.71 -4.57
CA GLY A 79 -12.03 6.08 -5.45
C GLY A 79 -11.61 7.03 -6.56
N GLY A 80 -11.39 6.49 -7.75
CA GLY A 80 -10.98 7.27 -8.91
C GLY A 80 -10.94 6.45 -10.18
N VAL A 81 -10.29 7.02 -11.19
CA VAL A 81 -10.00 6.36 -12.46
C VAL A 81 -8.56 6.65 -12.86
N PHE A 82 -7.97 5.75 -13.60
CA PHE A 82 -6.72 5.97 -14.32
C PHE A 82 -6.97 6.60 -15.69
N THR A 83 -5.92 6.95 -16.40
CA THR A 83 -6.00 7.44 -17.78
C THR A 83 -6.87 6.51 -18.64
N GLY A 84 -7.77 7.09 -19.44
CA GLY A 84 -8.73 6.33 -20.24
C GLY A 84 -9.99 5.87 -19.48
N TRP A 85 -10.27 6.43 -18.29
CA TRP A 85 -11.44 6.12 -17.47
C TRP A 85 -11.47 4.67 -16.95
N LEU A 86 -10.30 4.05 -16.83
CA LEU A 86 -10.15 2.68 -16.36
C LEU A 86 -10.09 2.63 -14.83
N THR A 87 -10.70 1.61 -14.24
CA THR A 87 -10.61 1.33 -12.81
C THR A 87 -9.42 0.44 -12.46
N TYR A 88 -8.61 0.06 -13.44
CA TYR A 88 -7.38 -0.69 -13.24
C TYR A 88 -6.29 -0.21 -14.20
N GLN A 89 -5.04 -0.43 -13.82
CA GLN A 89 -3.87 -0.16 -14.63
C GLN A 89 -2.84 -1.29 -14.44
N VAL A 90 -2.20 -1.71 -15.51
CA VAL A 90 -1.13 -2.72 -15.47
C VAL A 90 0.19 -2.02 -15.78
N MET A 91 1.16 -2.19 -14.90
CA MET A 91 2.52 -1.64 -15.03
C MET A 91 3.54 -2.78 -14.88
N LYS A 92 4.68 -2.67 -15.54
CA LYS A 92 5.79 -3.60 -15.32
C LYS A 92 6.79 -3.01 -14.34
N THR A 93 7.35 -3.87 -13.48
CA THR A 93 8.42 -3.44 -12.58
C THR A 93 9.70 -3.15 -13.36
N ASP A 94 10.41 -2.10 -12.92
CA ASP A 94 11.74 -1.71 -13.41
C ASP A 94 12.86 -2.59 -12.82
N ALA A 95 14.13 -2.21 -13.08
CA ALA A 95 15.31 -2.92 -12.60
C ALA A 95 15.43 -2.93 -11.06
N ASP A 96 14.84 -1.94 -10.40
CA ASP A 96 14.78 -1.85 -8.93
C ASP A 96 13.54 -2.56 -8.34
N GLY A 97 12.77 -3.25 -9.18
CA GLY A 97 11.53 -3.93 -8.79
C GLY A 97 10.36 -2.97 -8.56
N ARG A 98 10.43 -1.72 -9.01
CA ARG A 98 9.41 -0.69 -8.77
C ARG A 98 8.40 -0.61 -9.88
N ALA A 99 7.15 -0.37 -9.50
CA ALA A 99 6.06 -0.05 -10.43
C ALA A 99 5.27 1.14 -9.88
N ALA A 100 5.03 2.13 -10.72
CA ALA A 100 4.24 3.31 -10.41
C ALA A 100 2.97 3.34 -11.25
N ALA A 101 1.81 3.50 -10.62
CA ALA A 101 0.60 3.83 -11.36
C ALA A 101 0.63 5.30 -11.74
N THR A 102 0.10 5.64 -12.91
CA THR A 102 0.13 7.00 -13.45
C THR A 102 -1.25 7.48 -13.87
N GLY A 103 -1.45 8.80 -13.84
CA GLY A 103 -2.69 9.42 -14.35
C GLY A 103 -3.94 9.09 -13.53
N MET A 104 -3.79 8.80 -12.23
CA MET A 104 -4.94 8.60 -11.35
C MET A 104 -5.63 9.94 -11.08
N THR A 105 -6.95 9.95 -11.27
CA THR A 105 -7.83 11.09 -11.01
C THR A 105 -8.90 10.67 -10.01
N PRO A 106 -9.06 11.36 -8.86
CA PRO A 106 -10.06 10.99 -7.87
C PRO A 106 -11.48 11.30 -8.39
N ASN A 107 -12.46 10.46 -7.98
CA ASN A 107 -13.86 10.75 -8.23
C ASN A 107 -14.39 11.83 -7.26
N ASP A 108 -15.66 12.23 -7.40
CA ASP A 108 -16.27 13.31 -6.60
C ASP A 108 -16.76 12.85 -5.22
N GLN A 109 -16.55 11.59 -4.87
CA GLN A 109 -16.97 11.03 -3.59
C GLN A 109 -15.87 11.15 -2.55
N PRO A 110 -16.08 11.90 -1.45
CA PRO A 110 -15.12 11.98 -0.35
C PRO A 110 -15.13 10.69 0.47
N GLY A 111 -13.99 10.37 1.10
CA GLY A 111 -13.83 9.24 2.00
C GLY A 111 -12.66 8.35 1.67
N ARG A 112 -12.40 7.38 2.55
CA ARG A 112 -11.31 6.41 2.41
C ARG A 112 -11.68 5.35 1.38
N PHE A 113 -10.67 4.88 0.67
CA PHE A 113 -10.77 3.77 -0.26
C PHE A 113 -9.45 2.99 -0.30
N ASN A 114 -9.52 1.81 -0.85
CA ASN A 114 -8.38 0.90 -0.96
C ASN A 114 -8.07 0.61 -2.43
N ILE A 115 -6.81 0.73 -2.80
CA ILE A 115 -6.28 0.29 -4.08
C ILE A 115 -5.72 -1.12 -3.89
N LYS A 116 -6.29 -2.10 -4.57
CA LYS A 116 -5.75 -3.47 -4.56
C LYS A 116 -4.60 -3.56 -5.57
N VAL A 117 -3.45 -3.99 -5.09
CA VAL A 117 -2.27 -4.23 -5.91
C VAL A 117 -2.01 -5.72 -6.00
N THR A 118 -1.79 -6.22 -7.22
CA THR A 118 -1.43 -7.62 -7.45
C THR A 118 -0.22 -7.66 -8.37
N ALA A 119 0.86 -8.28 -7.95
CA ALA A 119 2.05 -8.52 -8.76
C ALA A 119 2.07 -9.98 -9.21
N THR A 120 2.50 -10.21 -10.46
CA THR A 120 2.62 -11.55 -11.04
C THR A 120 3.88 -11.66 -11.89
N LEU A 121 4.65 -12.73 -11.70
CA LEU A 121 5.77 -13.10 -12.57
C LEU A 121 5.80 -14.62 -12.74
N GLY A 122 5.45 -15.11 -13.93
CA GLY A 122 5.27 -16.54 -14.19
C GLY A 122 4.21 -17.14 -13.26
N LYS A 123 4.61 -18.06 -12.38
CA LYS A 123 3.73 -18.68 -11.38
C LYS A 123 3.75 -17.97 -10.02
N GLN A 124 4.61 -16.98 -9.83
CA GLN A 124 4.72 -16.24 -8.58
C GLN A 124 3.70 -15.11 -8.53
N THR A 125 3.06 -14.93 -7.38
CA THR A 125 2.09 -13.86 -7.16
C THR A 125 2.28 -13.20 -5.79
N GLY A 126 1.89 -11.92 -5.70
CA GLY A 126 1.85 -11.17 -4.45
C GLY A 126 0.68 -10.20 -4.46
N THR A 127 0.18 -9.84 -3.29
CA THR A 127 -0.89 -8.84 -3.15
C THR A 127 -0.57 -7.85 -2.05
N ALA A 128 -1.02 -6.60 -2.24
CA ALA A 128 -0.97 -5.55 -1.23
C ALA A 128 -2.21 -4.65 -1.34
N ILE A 129 -2.47 -3.89 -0.31
CA ILE A 129 -3.54 -2.88 -0.26
C ILE A 129 -2.88 -1.54 0.05
N ILE A 130 -3.26 -0.51 -0.70
CA ILE A 130 -2.86 0.87 -0.47
C ILE A 130 -4.11 1.65 -0.07
N ALA A 131 -4.14 2.18 1.14
CA ALA A 131 -5.24 3.01 1.60
C ALA A 131 -5.02 4.46 1.20
N GLN A 132 -6.03 5.11 0.62
CA GLN A 132 -6.03 6.54 0.33
C GLN A 132 -7.33 7.18 0.76
N ASN A 133 -7.37 8.52 0.77
CA ASN A 133 -8.55 9.28 1.16
C ASN A 133 -8.83 10.40 0.17
N ASN A 134 -10.06 10.44 -0.35
CA ASN A 134 -10.55 11.57 -1.14
C ASN A 134 -11.11 12.65 -0.23
N SER A 135 -10.65 13.90 -0.39
CA SER A 135 -11.09 15.04 0.40
C SER A 135 -11.54 16.19 -0.50
N ALA A 136 -12.65 16.81 -0.13
CA ALA A 136 -13.11 18.07 -0.73
C ALA A 136 -12.39 19.29 -0.14
N ALA A 137 -11.79 19.13 1.03
CA ALA A 137 -10.96 20.18 1.64
C ALA A 137 -9.64 20.27 0.90
N ASN A 138 -9.19 21.52 0.67
CA ASN A 138 -7.82 21.73 0.24
C ASN A 138 -6.92 21.21 1.38
N PRO A 139 -5.98 20.26 1.15
CA PRO A 139 -5.07 19.87 2.20
C PRO A 139 -4.25 21.10 2.59
N ALA A 140 -4.70 21.83 3.62
CA ALA A 140 -3.96 22.92 4.18
C ALA A 140 -2.68 22.31 4.77
N GLY A 141 -1.55 22.47 4.04
CA GLY A 141 -0.22 22.18 4.55
C GLY A 141 0.10 20.72 4.82
N ALA A 142 -0.09 19.81 3.84
CA ALA A 142 0.74 18.63 3.78
C ALA A 142 2.18 19.10 3.48
N SER A 143 2.87 19.55 4.52
CA SER A 143 4.31 19.75 4.50
C SER A 143 4.90 18.46 3.95
N LYS A 144 5.52 18.53 2.77
CA LYS A 144 6.34 17.46 2.23
C LYS A 144 7.50 17.30 3.21
N SER A 145 7.29 16.54 4.26
CA SER A 145 8.36 16.05 5.09
C SER A 145 9.18 15.10 4.22
N HIS A 146 10.12 15.65 3.49
CA HIS A 146 11.21 14.89 2.89
C HIS A 146 12.15 14.49 4.02
N THR A 147 11.69 13.64 4.90
CA THR A 147 12.59 12.91 5.79
C THR A 147 13.29 11.90 4.91
N LYS A 148 14.37 12.34 4.26
CA LYS A 148 15.38 11.44 3.72
C LYS A 148 15.97 10.74 4.93
N LEU A 149 15.45 9.58 5.24
CA LEU A 149 16.06 8.67 6.20
C LEU A 149 17.38 8.18 5.57
N TYR A 150 18.45 8.93 5.80
CA TYR A 150 19.79 8.45 5.56
C TYR A 150 20.07 7.40 6.62
N ILE A 151 19.91 6.12 6.29
CA ILE A 151 20.53 5.04 7.06
C ILE A 151 22.03 5.17 6.77
N VAL A 152 22.72 5.93 7.62
CA VAL A 152 24.18 5.89 7.70
C VAL A 152 24.51 4.54 8.34
N LEU A 153 24.86 3.56 7.52
CA LEU A 153 25.60 2.39 7.97
C LEU A 153 26.98 2.88 8.43
N GLY A 154 27.09 3.13 9.73
CA GLY A 154 28.33 3.47 10.38
C GLY A 154 29.33 2.32 10.26
N ALA A 155 30.33 2.49 9.41
CA ALA A 155 31.55 1.73 9.49
C ALA A 155 32.33 2.20 10.73
N ILE A 156 32.54 1.28 11.65
CA ILE A 156 33.40 1.44 12.83
C ILE A 156 34.84 1.63 12.34
N GLY A 157 35.34 2.82 12.54
CA GLY A 157 36.79 3.12 12.38
C GLY A 157 37.27 3.91 13.59
N VAL A 158 37.92 3.20 14.50
CA VAL A 158 38.66 3.77 15.63
C VAL A 158 39.94 4.44 15.11
N ALA A 159 40.11 5.73 15.38
CA ALA A 159 41.47 6.32 15.50
C ALA A 159 41.41 7.57 16.38
N ALA A 160 42.15 7.50 17.46
CA ALA A 160 42.43 8.58 18.39
C ALA A 160 43.43 9.59 17.78
N LEU A 161 43.41 10.81 18.23
CA LEU A 161 44.47 11.61 18.83
C LEU A 161 44.34 13.12 18.56
N ALA A 162 44.19 13.81 19.66
CA ALA A 162 44.92 15.01 20.11
C ALA A 162 44.99 16.30 19.28
N GLY A 163 44.52 17.37 19.92
CA GLY A 163 45.32 18.63 20.02
C GLY A 163 44.76 19.82 19.26
N GLY A 164 44.47 20.91 20.00
CA GLY A 164 44.54 22.25 19.43
C GLY A 164 43.45 23.21 19.85
N LEU A 165 43.73 23.97 20.92
CA LEU A 165 43.01 25.20 21.32
C LEU A 165 43.04 26.27 20.24
N ALA A 166 41.92 26.91 19.98
CA ALA A 166 41.86 28.36 19.68
C ALA A 166 40.45 28.90 19.89
N ALA A 167 40.33 29.77 20.85
CA ALA A 167 39.18 30.62 21.14
C ALA A 167 39.01 31.68 20.07
N HIS A 168 37.79 31.90 19.62
CA HIS A 168 37.34 33.26 19.16
C HIS A 168 35.90 33.49 19.52
N SER A 169 35.70 34.46 20.35
CA SER A 169 34.48 35.08 20.82
C SER A 169 33.78 35.93 19.75
N ALA A 170 32.48 35.78 19.60
CA ALA A 170 31.51 36.85 19.25
C ALA A 170 30.14 36.20 19.28
N GLY A 171 29.29 36.41 20.25
CA GLY A 171 28.37 37.51 20.42
C GLY A 171 27.09 37.27 19.61
N GLY A 172 26.04 36.70 20.20
CA GLY A 172 24.75 36.59 19.58
C GLY A 172 23.78 35.79 20.46
N SER A 173 23.27 36.42 21.54
CA SER A 173 22.20 35.91 22.38
C SER A 173 20.87 35.94 21.64
N SER A 174 20.35 34.78 21.22
CA SER A 174 18.95 34.62 20.90
C SER A 174 18.30 33.73 21.93
N THR A 175 17.57 34.38 22.84
CA THR A 175 16.70 33.76 23.83
C THR A 175 15.62 32.93 23.12
N PRO A 176 15.40 31.64 23.50
CA PRO A 176 14.27 30.90 22.98
C PRO A 176 12.97 31.47 23.59
N PRO A 177 11.85 31.51 22.82
CA PRO A 177 10.57 31.92 23.37
C PRO A 177 10.09 30.93 24.44
N ALA A 178 9.64 31.50 25.57
CA ALA A 178 9.09 30.77 26.68
C ALA A 178 7.83 29.96 26.24
N THR A 179 7.84 28.68 26.43
CA THR A 179 6.65 27.84 26.31
C THR A 179 5.77 28.05 27.54
N THR A 180 4.60 28.68 27.35
CA THR A 180 3.57 28.75 28.39
C THR A 180 2.94 27.36 28.59
N PRO A 181 2.88 26.84 29.82
CA PRO A 181 2.18 25.59 30.06
C PRO A 181 0.67 25.80 29.94
N VAL A 182 0.02 24.98 29.11
CA VAL A 182 -1.45 24.89 29.03
C VAL A 182 -1.93 24.10 30.24
N SER A 183 -2.59 24.78 31.18
CA SER A 183 -3.27 24.12 32.29
C SER A 183 -4.69 23.76 31.87
N ILE A 184 -5.01 22.47 31.89
CA ILE A 184 -6.37 21.94 31.71
C ILE A 184 -6.98 21.81 33.10
N SER A 185 -7.96 22.65 33.49
CA SER A 185 -8.73 22.47 34.70
C SER A 185 -9.92 21.56 34.38
N ALA A 186 -10.04 20.47 35.17
CA ALA A 186 -11.21 19.60 35.15
C ALA A 186 -12.40 20.36 35.73
N GLY A 187 -13.44 20.59 34.93
CA GLY A 187 -14.72 21.14 35.40
C GLY A 187 -15.42 20.18 36.35
N ALA A 188 -15.93 20.71 37.51
CA ALA A 188 -16.68 19.94 38.46
C ALA A 188 -18.01 19.46 37.88
N ILE A 189 -18.28 18.15 38.03
CA ILE A 189 -19.56 17.53 37.66
C ILE A 189 -20.52 17.73 38.86
N THR A 190 -21.57 18.54 38.67
CA THR A 190 -22.67 18.66 39.64
C THR A 190 -23.70 17.58 39.30
N VAL A 191 -23.84 16.61 40.20
CA VAL A 191 -24.92 15.62 40.17
C VAL A 191 -26.15 16.23 40.87
N GLY A 192 -27.21 16.50 40.07
CA GLY A 192 -28.50 16.90 40.64
C GLY A 192 -29.19 15.71 41.32
N GLY A 193 -29.64 15.93 42.55
CA GLY A 193 -30.40 14.95 43.32
C GLY A 193 -31.87 14.83 42.87
N PRO A 194 -32.52 13.73 43.24
CA PRO A 194 -33.88 13.42 42.81
C PRO A 194 -34.91 14.26 43.57
N HIS A 195 -35.94 14.70 42.84
CA HIS A 195 -37.23 15.16 43.41
C HIS A 195 -38.30 14.16 43.05
#